data_4c4e994c2a9f1c8ae1f98877eb911976
#
_entry.id   4c4e994c2a9f1c8ae1f98877eb911976
#
_cell.length_a   1.000
_cell.length_b   1.000
_cell.length_c   1.000
_cell.angle_alpha   90.00
_cell.angle_beta   90.00
_cell.angle_gamma   90.00
#
_symmetry.space_group_name_H-M   'P 1'
#
loop_
_entity.id
_entity.type
_entity.pdbx_description
1 polymer ?
#
loop_
_entity_poly.entity_id
_entity_poly.type
_entity_poly.pdbx_seq_one_letter_code
_entity_poly.pdbx_strand_id
1 'polypeptide(L)'
;EKRTQTWDTPISSIDAINAFLTPIKGRHSPLAVNSTAALFTIDGTQLDMPKATAGMGYQKTTMTYGNQRKLTATKTSQGSSWASVYAQYMQTVTDIADSGEGITIKREIIIPEGGLKVGSRVKTRITIDALRDLDFVEIADRRAACMEPIQQLSGYHNGAYVAPKDNATYYYFDRMKKGRHVIETEYFIDREGKYHSGTCTAQCAYAPEFRATAGGISVEVGNK
;
A
#
# COMPACT_ATOMS: atom_id res chain seq x y z
N GLU A 1 4.22 7.42 18.21
CA GLU A 1 5.44 6.58 18.07
C GLU A 1 5.28 5.53 16.98
N LYS A 2 4.17 4.76 16.93
CA LYS A 2 3.95 3.76 15.88
C LYS A 2 4.10 4.31 14.44
N ARG A 3 3.88 5.61 14.24
CA ARG A 3 3.90 6.24 12.91
C ARG A 3 5.29 6.68 12.47
N THR A 4 6.21 6.77 13.40
CA THR A 4 7.52 7.38 13.16
C THR A 4 8.67 6.41 13.42
N GLN A 5 8.47 5.40 14.26
CA GLN A 5 9.54 4.47 14.62
C GLN A 5 9.00 3.11 15.08
N THR A 6 9.83 2.10 14.97
CA THR A 6 9.63 0.81 15.64
C THR A 6 10.25 0.85 17.02
N TRP A 7 9.97 -0.14 17.86
CA TRP A 7 10.79 -0.39 19.04
C TRP A 7 12.17 -0.89 18.61
N ASP A 8 13.20 -0.43 19.30
CA ASP A 8 14.60 -0.62 18.91
C ASP A 8 15.03 -2.09 18.80
N THR A 9 14.36 -2.98 19.53
CA THR A 9 14.70 -4.41 19.51
C THR A 9 13.45 -5.29 19.49
N PRO A 10 13.56 -6.54 19.02
CA PRO A 10 12.48 -7.53 19.14
C PRO A 10 12.01 -7.74 20.58
N ILE A 11 12.93 -7.66 21.56
CA ILE A 11 12.62 -7.79 22.99
C ILE A 11 11.71 -6.62 23.42
N SER A 12 12.07 -5.40 23.06
CA SER A 12 11.24 -4.21 23.35
C SER A 12 9.85 -4.33 22.74
N SER A 13 9.73 -4.92 21.55
CA SER A 13 8.44 -5.20 20.92
C SER A 13 7.63 -6.22 21.69
N ILE A 14 8.27 -7.29 22.18
CA ILE A 14 7.62 -8.33 23.01
C ILE A 14 7.15 -7.73 24.32
N ASP A 15 7.97 -6.93 24.99
CA ASP A 15 7.63 -6.28 26.26
C ASP A 15 6.46 -5.31 26.08
N ALA A 16 6.45 -4.52 25.01
CA ALA A 16 5.33 -3.64 24.69
C ALA A 16 4.03 -4.44 24.43
N ILE A 17 4.10 -5.51 23.66
CA ILE A 17 2.96 -6.40 23.42
C ILE A 17 2.49 -7.00 24.75
N ASN A 18 3.40 -7.52 25.57
CA ASN A 18 3.07 -8.07 26.88
C ASN A 18 2.41 -7.04 27.79
N ALA A 19 2.90 -5.80 27.80
CA ALA A 19 2.29 -4.71 28.57
C ALA A 19 0.86 -4.39 28.11
N PHE A 20 0.57 -4.46 26.80
CA PHE A 20 -0.79 -4.30 26.29
C PHE A 20 -1.71 -5.48 26.62
N LEU A 21 -1.17 -6.68 26.71
CA LEU A 21 -1.93 -7.90 26.96
C LEU A 21 -2.11 -8.18 28.46
N THR A 22 -1.26 -7.61 29.31
CA THR A 22 -1.32 -7.84 30.76
C THR A 22 -2.53 -7.10 31.36
N PRO A 23 -3.41 -7.79 32.11
CA PRO A 23 -4.55 -7.15 32.77
C PRO A 23 -4.06 -6.14 33.80
N ILE A 24 -4.50 -4.90 33.66
CA ILE A 24 -4.32 -3.90 34.72
C ILE A 24 -5.40 -4.14 35.75
N LYS A 25 -5.03 -4.16 37.05
CA LYS A 25 -5.95 -4.35 38.17
C LYS A 25 -7.17 -3.41 38.03
N GLY A 26 -8.37 -3.99 37.95
CA GLY A 26 -9.62 -3.25 37.74
C GLY A 26 -10.02 -2.99 36.26
N ARG A 27 -9.23 -3.43 35.29
CA ARG A 27 -9.61 -3.43 33.87
C ARG A 27 -9.63 -4.85 33.33
N HIS A 28 -10.69 -5.17 32.57
CA HIS A 28 -10.72 -6.44 31.83
C HIS A 28 -9.62 -6.43 30.77
N SER A 29 -8.92 -7.56 30.62
CA SER A 29 -8.01 -7.73 29.50
C SER A 29 -8.75 -7.47 28.18
N PRO A 30 -8.19 -6.69 27.25
CA PRO A 30 -8.78 -6.54 25.93
C PRO A 30 -8.92 -7.87 25.18
N LEU A 31 -8.20 -8.91 25.63
CA LEU A 31 -8.25 -10.28 25.14
C LEU A 31 -8.97 -11.21 26.12
N ALA A 32 -10.04 -10.75 26.79
CA ALA A 32 -10.78 -11.57 27.73
C ALA A 32 -11.19 -12.90 27.11
N VAL A 33 -10.69 -13.98 27.67
CA VAL A 33 -10.83 -15.37 27.21
C VAL A 33 -12.30 -15.85 27.18
N ASN A 34 -13.20 -15.14 27.82
CA ASN A 34 -14.61 -15.48 27.95
C ASN A 34 -15.53 -14.71 27.00
N SER A 35 -14.99 -14.05 25.97
CA SER A 35 -15.84 -13.40 24.97
C SER A 35 -16.40 -14.45 24.00
N THR A 36 -17.72 -14.47 23.83
CA THR A 36 -18.35 -15.27 22.77
C THR A 36 -17.87 -14.77 21.41
N ALA A 37 -17.58 -15.67 20.49
CA ALA A 37 -17.24 -15.31 19.12
C ALA A 37 -18.37 -14.49 18.48
N ALA A 38 -18.01 -13.52 17.64
CA ALA A 38 -19.01 -12.80 16.84
C ALA A 38 -19.66 -13.76 15.83
N LEU A 39 -20.94 -13.60 15.60
CA LEU A 39 -21.66 -14.28 14.53
C LEU A 39 -21.54 -13.44 13.26
N PHE A 40 -21.22 -14.08 12.17
CA PHE A 40 -21.12 -13.43 10.86
C PHE A 40 -22.22 -13.93 9.93
N THR A 41 -22.86 -13.03 9.22
CA THR A 41 -23.81 -13.36 8.15
C THR A 41 -23.40 -12.65 6.87
N ILE A 42 -23.59 -13.31 5.74
CA ILE A 42 -23.44 -12.73 4.41
C ILE A 42 -24.81 -12.76 3.72
N ASP A 43 -25.29 -11.59 3.35
CA ASP A 43 -26.63 -11.41 2.74
C ASP A 43 -27.74 -12.11 3.52
N GLY A 44 -27.65 -12.10 4.86
CA GLY A 44 -28.60 -12.73 5.77
C GLY A 44 -28.35 -14.21 6.06
N THR A 45 -27.46 -14.87 5.32
CA THR A 45 -27.10 -16.28 5.56
C THR A 45 -25.94 -16.37 6.53
N GLN A 46 -26.06 -17.18 7.56
CA GLN A 46 -25.00 -17.38 8.55
C GLN A 46 -23.75 -17.98 7.89
N LEU A 47 -22.61 -17.37 8.18
CA LEU A 47 -21.32 -17.87 7.75
C LEU A 47 -20.82 -18.91 8.75
N ASP A 48 -20.50 -20.10 8.25
CA ASP A 48 -19.88 -21.13 9.07
C ASP A 48 -18.41 -20.77 9.30
N MET A 49 -18.08 -20.49 10.56
CA MET A 49 -16.74 -20.11 10.96
C MET A 49 -15.99 -21.31 11.52
N PRO A 50 -14.76 -21.56 11.10
CA PRO A 50 -13.97 -22.65 11.64
C PRO A 50 -13.76 -22.49 13.14
N LYS A 51 -13.45 -23.59 13.82
CA LYS A 51 -13.11 -23.56 15.24
C LYS A 51 -11.96 -22.58 15.48
N ALA A 52 -12.10 -21.75 16.52
CA ALA A 52 -11.06 -20.79 16.91
C ALA A 52 -9.73 -21.49 17.21
N THR A 53 -8.67 -20.94 16.66
CA THR A 53 -7.30 -21.42 16.89
C THR A 53 -6.59 -20.50 17.88
N ALA A 54 -5.66 -21.09 18.64
CA ALA A 54 -4.92 -20.45 19.72
C ALA A 54 -5.83 -19.87 20.83
N GLY A 55 -5.28 -19.57 22.00
CA GLY A 55 -6.00 -19.04 23.14
C GLY A 55 -6.60 -17.64 22.96
N MET A 56 -6.46 -17.04 21.80
CA MET A 56 -6.90 -15.67 21.46
C MET A 56 -8.21 -15.63 20.65
N GLY A 57 -8.82 -16.79 20.37
CA GLY A 57 -10.08 -16.83 19.63
C GLY A 57 -9.97 -16.42 18.17
N TYR A 58 -8.80 -16.58 17.54
CA TYR A 58 -8.60 -16.25 16.14
C TYR A 58 -9.35 -17.23 15.22
N GLN A 59 -10.11 -16.67 14.31
CA GLN A 59 -10.83 -17.41 13.27
C GLN A 59 -10.58 -16.74 11.92
N LYS A 60 -10.38 -17.55 10.88
CA LYS A 60 -10.24 -17.10 9.50
C LYS A 60 -11.01 -18.03 8.60
N THR A 61 -11.80 -17.45 7.71
CA THR A 61 -12.45 -18.18 6.63
C THR A 61 -12.22 -17.47 5.31
N THR A 62 -12.26 -18.20 4.23
CA THR A 62 -12.18 -17.69 2.86
C THR A 62 -13.32 -18.29 2.05
N MET A 63 -13.85 -17.53 1.15
CA MET A 63 -14.89 -17.96 0.23
C MET A 63 -14.65 -17.40 -1.15
N THR A 64 -15.20 -18.04 -2.17
CA THR A 64 -15.15 -17.51 -3.52
C THR A 64 -15.94 -16.20 -3.59
N TYR A 65 -15.31 -15.17 -4.16
CA TYR A 65 -15.98 -13.92 -4.44
C TYR A 65 -17.09 -14.15 -5.48
N GLY A 66 -18.26 -13.61 -5.21
CA GLY A 66 -19.43 -13.70 -6.07
C GLY A 66 -20.30 -12.44 -5.94
N ASN A 67 -21.60 -12.62 -5.82
CA ASN A 67 -22.55 -11.52 -5.72
C ASN A 67 -22.81 -11.04 -4.29
N GLN A 68 -21.94 -11.39 -3.35
CA GLN A 68 -22.07 -10.98 -1.95
C GLN A 68 -22.03 -9.46 -1.82
N ARG A 69 -23.01 -8.89 -1.10
CA ARG A 69 -23.17 -7.43 -0.95
C ARG A 69 -23.01 -6.94 0.47
N LYS A 70 -23.42 -7.75 1.45
CA LYS A 70 -23.49 -7.29 2.83
C LYS A 70 -22.91 -8.33 3.79
N LEU A 71 -21.85 -7.98 4.47
CA LEU A 71 -21.35 -8.71 5.63
C LEU A 71 -21.88 -8.05 6.90
N THR A 72 -22.50 -8.82 7.79
CA THR A 72 -22.93 -8.35 9.09
C THR A 72 -22.19 -9.15 10.16
N ALA A 73 -21.62 -8.46 11.14
CA ALA A 73 -21.02 -9.04 12.32
C ALA A 73 -21.86 -8.67 13.53
N THR A 74 -22.33 -9.67 14.28
CA THR A 74 -23.12 -9.47 15.51
C THR A 74 -22.35 -10.05 16.69
N LYS A 75 -22.09 -9.22 17.68
CA LYS A 75 -21.44 -9.62 18.93
C LYS A 75 -22.33 -9.28 20.10
N THR A 76 -22.67 -10.27 20.90
CA THR A 76 -23.52 -10.14 22.08
C THR A 76 -22.74 -10.08 23.39
N SER A 77 -21.48 -10.56 23.38
CA SER A 77 -20.61 -10.53 24.56
C SER A 77 -19.88 -9.19 24.70
N GLN A 78 -19.56 -8.83 25.95
CA GLN A 78 -18.70 -7.69 26.25
C GLN A 78 -17.26 -7.95 25.81
N GLY A 79 -16.47 -6.88 25.71
CA GLY A 79 -15.06 -6.91 25.33
C GLY A 79 -14.84 -6.51 23.87
N SER A 80 -13.61 -6.22 23.51
CA SER A 80 -13.22 -5.79 22.18
C SER A 80 -12.98 -7.00 21.25
N SER A 81 -13.37 -6.86 20.01
CA SER A 81 -13.02 -7.79 18.93
C SER A 81 -12.54 -7.00 17.72
N TRP A 82 -11.62 -7.57 16.97
CA TRP A 82 -11.11 -6.99 15.75
C TRP A 82 -11.46 -7.91 14.59
N ALA A 83 -11.88 -7.34 13.49
CA ALA A 83 -12.16 -8.07 12.27
C ALA A 83 -11.59 -7.32 11.07
N SER A 84 -11.17 -8.08 10.08
CA SER A 84 -10.74 -7.56 8.78
C SER A 84 -11.38 -8.37 7.68
N VAL A 85 -11.80 -7.70 6.63
CA VAL A 85 -12.37 -8.32 5.43
C VAL A 85 -11.52 -7.90 4.24
N TYR A 86 -11.12 -8.88 3.46
CA TYR A 86 -10.31 -8.66 2.26
C TYR A 86 -11.04 -9.25 1.06
N ALA A 87 -11.15 -8.46 0.00
CA ALA A 87 -11.52 -8.96 -1.32
C ALA A 87 -10.27 -9.04 -2.19
N GLN A 88 -10.07 -10.18 -2.85
CA GLN A 88 -8.97 -10.38 -3.78
C GLN A 88 -9.55 -10.71 -5.15
N TYR A 89 -9.22 -9.92 -6.15
CA TYR A 89 -9.70 -10.07 -7.51
C TYR A 89 -8.64 -9.62 -8.51
N MET A 90 -8.76 -10.06 -9.75
CA MET A 90 -7.91 -9.62 -10.86
C MET A 90 -8.52 -8.38 -11.49
N GLN A 91 -7.67 -7.41 -11.80
CA GLN A 91 -8.07 -6.18 -12.47
C GLN A 91 -6.97 -5.75 -13.44
N THR A 92 -7.37 -5.15 -14.57
CA THR A 92 -6.42 -4.52 -15.49
C THR A 92 -5.73 -3.36 -14.79
N VAL A 93 -4.42 -3.27 -14.94
CA VAL A 93 -3.61 -2.29 -14.21
C VAL A 93 -4.02 -0.84 -14.49
N THR A 94 -4.53 -0.57 -15.69
CA THR A 94 -5.03 0.75 -16.10
C THR A 94 -6.40 1.10 -15.55
N ASP A 95 -7.14 0.12 -15.05
CA ASP A 95 -8.47 0.32 -14.45
C ASP A 95 -8.39 0.51 -12.92
N ILE A 96 -7.18 0.38 -12.36
CA ILE A 96 -6.95 0.63 -10.93
C ILE A 96 -7.15 2.12 -10.67
N ALA A 97 -8.15 2.46 -9.87
CA ALA A 97 -8.40 3.83 -9.46
C ALA A 97 -7.34 4.32 -8.48
N ASP A 98 -7.00 5.60 -8.60
CA ASP A 98 -6.13 6.25 -7.62
C ASP A 98 -6.80 6.22 -6.24
N SER A 99 -6.03 5.88 -5.23
CA SER A 99 -6.49 5.76 -3.85
C SER A 99 -5.41 6.22 -2.88
N GLY A 100 -5.82 6.63 -1.67
CA GLY A 100 -4.86 7.03 -0.64
C GLY A 100 -5.50 7.24 0.72
N GLU A 101 -4.73 6.94 1.76
CA GLU A 101 -5.09 7.16 3.16
C GLU A 101 -3.95 7.90 3.86
N GLY A 102 -4.23 9.17 4.26
CA GLY A 102 -3.24 10.05 4.90
C GLY A 102 -2.12 10.57 3.99
N ILE A 103 -2.00 10.02 2.80
CA ILE A 103 -1.11 10.39 1.71
C ILE A 103 -1.86 10.16 0.39
N THR A 104 -1.67 11.01 -0.60
CA THR A 104 -2.18 10.79 -1.95
C THR A 104 -1.05 10.84 -2.96
N ILE A 105 -1.20 10.14 -4.07
CA ILE A 105 -0.21 10.07 -5.14
C ILE A 105 -0.90 10.21 -6.49
N LYS A 106 -0.31 11.01 -7.37
CA LYS A 106 -0.69 11.13 -8.76
C LYS A 106 0.54 10.95 -9.63
N ARG A 107 0.43 10.13 -10.67
CA ARG A 107 1.51 9.93 -11.62
C ARG A 107 1.10 10.35 -13.01
N GLU A 108 1.99 11.03 -13.71
CA GLU A 108 1.83 11.47 -15.09
C GLU A 108 3.08 11.09 -15.89
N ILE A 109 2.88 10.71 -17.15
CA ILE A 109 3.96 10.56 -18.12
C ILE A 109 3.89 11.76 -19.05
N ILE A 110 4.91 12.61 -19.03
CA ILE A 110 5.01 13.80 -19.87
C ILE A 110 5.63 13.38 -21.19
N ILE A 111 4.79 13.36 -22.21
CA ILE A 111 5.14 12.96 -23.57
C ILE A 111 5.57 14.19 -24.37
N PRO A 112 6.68 14.14 -25.15
CA PRO A 112 7.08 15.25 -26.00
C PRO A 112 6.08 15.49 -27.14
N GLU A 113 6.08 16.69 -27.69
CA GLU A 113 5.29 17.01 -28.88
C GLU A 113 5.65 16.06 -30.03
N GLY A 114 4.62 15.54 -30.72
CA GLY A 114 4.79 14.57 -31.80
C GLY A 114 4.73 13.10 -31.38
N GLY A 115 4.46 12.82 -30.10
CA GLY A 115 4.27 11.46 -29.59
C GLY A 115 5.57 10.75 -29.21
N LEU A 116 5.46 9.48 -28.84
CA LEU A 116 6.60 8.64 -28.46
C LEU A 116 7.14 7.86 -29.63
N LYS A 117 8.44 7.93 -29.82
CA LYS A 117 9.19 7.11 -30.79
C LYS A 117 10.39 6.50 -30.07
N VAL A 118 10.94 5.43 -30.65
CA VAL A 118 12.22 4.88 -30.17
C VAL A 118 13.28 5.99 -30.22
N GLY A 119 14.01 6.17 -29.12
CA GLY A 119 14.96 7.25 -28.94
C GLY A 119 14.37 8.50 -28.26
N SER A 120 13.07 8.60 -28.07
CA SER A 120 12.47 9.71 -27.34
C SER A 120 12.90 9.71 -25.87
N ARG A 121 13.03 10.92 -25.31
CA ARG A 121 13.12 11.10 -23.85
C ARG A 121 11.76 11.47 -23.32
N VAL A 122 11.37 10.81 -22.25
CA VAL A 122 10.12 11.08 -21.52
C VAL A 122 10.41 11.33 -20.06
N LYS A 123 9.49 11.98 -19.40
CA LYS A 123 9.60 12.26 -17.98
C LYS A 123 8.36 11.74 -17.27
N THR A 124 8.53 10.98 -16.20
CA THR A 124 7.45 10.77 -15.24
C THR A 124 7.46 11.87 -14.20
N ARG A 125 6.29 12.35 -13.85
CA ARG A 125 6.07 13.24 -12.72
C ARG A 125 5.17 12.56 -11.71
N ILE A 126 5.66 12.45 -10.50
CA ILE A 126 4.92 11.91 -9.36
C ILE A 126 4.65 13.07 -8.42
N THR A 127 3.39 13.39 -8.21
CA THR A 127 2.94 14.38 -7.26
C THR A 127 2.38 13.68 -6.03
N ILE A 128 2.90 14.02 -4.86
CA ILE A 128 2.53 13.41 -3.57
C ILE A 128 2.03 14.53 -2.67
N ASP A 129 0.85 14.36 -2.09
CA ASP A 129 0.35 15.25 -1.06
C ASP A 129 0.28 14.49 0.27
N ALA A 130 1.13 14.87 1.23
CA ALA A 130 1.16 14.31 2.57
C ALA A 130 0.33 15.17 3.52
N LEU A 131 -0.67 14.58 4.18
CA LEU A 131 -1.56 15.32 5.10
C LEU A 131 -0.90 15.64 6.45
N ARG A 132 0.25 15.03 6.74
CA ARG A 132 1.07 15.20 7.94
C ARG A 132 2.53 14.88 7.65
N ASP A 133 3.41 15.15 8.60
CA ASP A 133 4.78 14.63 8.54
C ASP A 133 4.73 13.10 8.61
N LEU A 134 5.45 12.44 7.71
CA LEU A 134 5.55 10.99 7.59
C LEU A 134 7.02 10.59 7.60
N ASP A 135 7.35 9.49 8.26
CA ASP A 135 8.70 8.97 8.29
C ASP A 135 8.77 7.63 7.56
N PHE A 136 9.93 7.36 6.96
CA PHE A 136 10.23 6.12 6.23
C PHE A 136 9.21 5.80 5.13
N VAL A 137 9.04 6.75 4.20
CA VAL A 137 8.13 6.60 3.06
C VAL A 137 8.86 5.98 1.90
N GLU A 138 8.38 4.83 1.44
CA GLU A 138 8.79 4.21 0.18
C GLU A 138 7.81 4.59 -0.92
N ILE A 139 8.33 4.99 -2.07
CA ILE A 139 7.56 5.12 -3.31
C ILE A 139 8.14 4.14 -4.32
N ALA A 140 7.28 3.34 -4.94
CA ALA A 140 7.64 2.41 -6.00
C ALA A 140 6.92 2.78 -7.29
N ASP A 141 7.64 3.33 -8.26
CA ASP A 141 7.14 3.67 -9.59
C ASP A 141 7.47 2.55 -10.57
N ARG A 142 6.49 1.73 -10.89
CA ARG A 142 6.64 0.62 -11.85
C ARG A 142 6.42 1.14 -13.25
N ARG A 143 7.52 1.27 -14.01
CA ARG A 143 7.52 1.83 -15.36
C ARG A 143 7.06 0.85 -16.42
N ALA A 144 6.74 1.35 -17.61
CA ALA A 144 6.50 0.52 -18.78
C ALA A 144 7.80 -0.11 -19.28
N ALA A 145 7.72 -1.31 -19.85
CA ALA A 145 8.90 -2.09 -20.27
C ALA A 145 9.74 -1.43 -21.39
N CYS A 146 9.20 -0.43 -22.07
CA CYS A 146 9.93 0.37 -23.08
C CYS A 146 10.65 1.59 -22.49
N MET A 147 10.58 1.81 -21.17
CA MET A 147 11.14 2.99 -20.50
C MET A 147 12.37 2.60 -19.71
N GLU A 148 13.54 3.04 -20.16
CA GLU A 148 14.81 2.82 -19.49
C GLU A 148 15.25 4.08 -18.73
N PRO A 149 15.62 3.99 -17.43
CA PRO A 149 16.07 5.15 -16.65
C PRO A 149 17.34 5.74 -17.26
N ILE A 150 17.37 7.05 -17.47
CA ILE A 150 18.59 7.75 -17.89
C ILE A 150 19.64 7.71 -16.77
N GLN A 151 19.18 7.96 -15.54
CA GLN A 151 20.01 7.80 -14.35
C GLN A 151 19.86 6.37 -13.81
N GLN A 152 20.89 5.56 -13.96
CA GLN A 152 20.87 4.15 -13.54
C GLN A 152 21.55 3.89 -12.19
N LEU A 153 22.32 4.84 -11.69
CA LEU A 153 23.01 4.70 -10.41
C LEU A 153 22.09 5.09 -9.25
N SER A 154 22.08 4.26 -8.23
CA SER A 154 21.40 4.58 -6.98
C SER A 154 22.14 5.67 -6.22
N GLY A 155 21.42 6.55 -5.53
CA GLY A 155 22.01 7.62 -4.74
C GLY A 155 20.98 8.57 -4.14
N TYR A 156 21.45 9.52 -3.35
CA TYR A 156 20.60 10.56 -2.77
C TYR A 156 20.38 11.70 -3.75
N HIS A 157 19.11 11.98 -4.03
CA HIS A 157 18.67 13.07 -4.89
C HIS A 157 17.41 13.74 -4.31
N ASN A 158 17.42 15.06 -4.18
CA ASN A 158 16.26 15.86 -3.75
C ASN A 158 15.56 15.35 -2.47
N GLY A 159 16.36 14.93 -1.47
CA GLY A 159 15.84 14.48 -0.18
C GLY A 159 15.34 13.03 -0.13
N ALA A 160 15.51 12.27 -1.21
CA ALA A 160 15.23 10.84 -1.26
C ALA A 160 16.45 10.03 -1.68
N TYR A 161 16.59 8.83 -1.18
CA TYR A 161 17.46 7.83 -1.78
C TYR A 161 16.73 7.18 -2.95
N VAL A 162 17.27 7.33 -4.16
CA VAL A 162 16.69 6.83 -5.40
C VAL A 162 17.41 5.55 -5.81
N ALA A 163 16.65 4.51 -6.08
CA ALA A 163 17.17 3.20 -6.50
C ALA A 163 16.45 2.68 -7.75
N PRO A 164 16.97 2.96 -8.94
CA PRO A 164 16.47 2.35 -10.16
C PRO A 164 16.72 0.83 -10.14
N LYS A 165 15.69 0.06 -10.47
CA LYS A 165 15.73 -1.40 -10.63
C LYS A 165 15.16 -1.77 -12.00
N ASP A 166 15.19 -3.03 -12.38
CA ASP A 166 14.80 -3.48 -13.71
C ASP A 166 13.35 -3.13 -14.07
N ASN A 167 12.42 -3.21 -13.11
CA ASN A 167 11.00 -3.03 -13.33
C ASN A 167 10.40 -1.78 -12.68
N ALA A 168 11.15 -1.10 -11.81
CA ALA A 168 10.67 0.04 -11.04
C ALA A 168 11.80 0.98 -10.65
N THR A 169 11.46 2.22 -10.39
CA THR A 169 12.32 3.14 -9.65
C THR A 169 11.74 3.32 -8.24
N TYR A 170 12.58 3.09 -7.23
CA TYR A 170 12.22 3.26 -5.84
C TYR A 170 12.78 4.56 -5.30
N TYR A 171 11.98 5.23 -4.48
CA TYR A 171 12.37 6.45 -3.76
C TYR A 171 12.09 6.24 -2.29
N TYR A 172 13.12 6.42 -1.47
CA TYR A 172 13.06 6.23 -0.02
C TYR A 172 13.28 7.56 0.66
N PHE A 173 12.30 8.01 1.42
CA PHE A 173 12.36 9.21 2.22
C PHE A 173 12.47 8.81 3.69
N ASP A 174 13.56 9.22 4.36
CA ASP A 174 13.65 9.07 5.81
C ASP A 174 12.56 9.90 6.49
N ARG A 175 12.32 11.09 5.96
CA ARG A 175 11.25 11.98 6.41
C ARG A 175 10.63 12.76 5.27
N MET A 176 9.31 12.69 5.16
CA MET A 176 8.50 13.46 4.24
C MET A 176 7.66 14.47 5.04
N LYS A 177 7.87 15.76 4.82
CA LYS A 177 7.10 16.80 5.49
C LYS A 177 5.67 16.85 4.98
N LYS A 178 4.75 17.33 5.83
CA LYS A 178 3.40 17.69 5.38
C LYS A 178 3.46 18.64 4.20
N GLY A 179 2.64 18.40 3.19
CA GLY A 179 2.52 19.24 2.00
C GLY A 179 2.76 18.49 0.71
N ARG A 180 2.97 19.26 -0.36
CA ARG A 180 3.16 18.74 -1.71
C ARG A 180 4.63 18.48 -2.00
N HIS A 181 4.90 17.29 -2.52
CA HIS A 181 6.20 16.87 -3.01
C HIS A 181 6.06 16.46 -4.48
N VAL A 182 7.05 16.80 -5.29
CA VAL A 182 7.08 16.45 -6.70
C VAL A 182 8.40 15.77 -7.01
N ILE A 183 8.31 14.61 -7.63
CA ILE A 183 9.47 13.84 -8.12
C ILE A 183 9.36 13.79 -9.64
N GLU A 184 10.44 14.11 -10.33
CA GLU A 184 10.55 13.94 -11.77
C GLU A 184 11.71 13.00 -12.10
N THR A 185 11.45 12.04 -12.97
CA THR A 185 12.46 11.08 -13.42
C THR A 185 12.41 10.96 -14.93
N GLU A 186 13.57 11.02 -15.55
CA GLU A 186 13.72 10.93 -17.00
C GLU A 186 14.02 9.51 -17.44
N TYR A 187 13.39 9.13 -18.54
CA TYR A 187 13.52 7.82 -19.17
C TYR A 187 13.82 7.98 -20.65
N PHE A 188 14.44 6.96 -21.17
CA PHE A 188 14.69 6.78 -22.59
C PHE A 188 13.78 5.69 -23.13
N ILE A 189 13.17 5.89 -24.30
CA ILE A 189 12.32 4.90 -24.96
C ILE A 189 13.19 4.01 -25.84
N ASP A 190 13.23 2.71 -25.53
CA ASP A 190 14.13 1.76 -26.16
C ASP A 190 13.48 0.93 -27.29
N ARG A 191 12.15 0.76 -27.28
CA ARG A 191 11.45 -0.06 -28.28
C ARG A 191 10.03 0.40 -28.58
N GLU A 192 9.57 0.10 -29.79
CA GLU A 192 8.21 0.35 -30.26
C GLU A 192 7.20 -0.64 -29.70
N GLY A 193 5.91 -0.29 -29.71
CA GLY A 193 4.81 -1.15 -29.31
C GLY A 193 3.82 -0.50 -28.37
N LYS A 194 2.91 -1.33 -27.84
CA LYS A 194 1.91 -0.93 -26.83
C LYS A 194 2.25 -1.54 -25.49
N TYR A 195 2.37 -0.70 -24.50
CA TYR A 195 2.80 -1.08 -23.15
C TYR A 195 1.83 -0.53 -22.12
N HIS A 196 1.88 -1.10 -20.94
CA HIS A 196 1.30 -0.53 -19.74
C HIS A 196 2.39 -0.39 -18.68
N SER A 197 2.42 0.73 -18.00
CA SER A 197 3.19 0.81 -16.76
C SER A 197 2.48 0.00 -15.67
N GLY A 198 3.19 -0.44 -14.65
CA GLY A 198 2.57 -0.91 -13.42
C GLY A 198 1.99 0.24 -12.60
N THR A 199 1.52 -0.04 -11.40
CA THR A 199 1.07 0.97 -10.44
C THR A 199 2.25 1.78 -9.90
N CYS A 200 1.99 3.03 -9.51
CA CYS A 200 2.86 3.79 -8.63
C CYS A 200 2.29 3.77 -7.22
N THR A 201 3.06 3.33 -6.25
CA THR A 201 2.61 3.17 -4.86
C THR A 201 3.48 3.98 -3.91
N ALA A 202 2.87 4.56 -2.87
CA ALA A 202 3.57 5.16 -1.74
C ALA A 202 3.09 4.52 -0.44
N GLN A 203 4.00 4.23 0.48
CA GLN A 203 3.66 3.61 1.75
C GLN A 203 4.68 3.97 2.83
N CYS A 204 4.19 4.20 4.06
CA CYS A 204 5.08 4.29 5.22
C CYS A 204 5.49 2.88 5.67
N ALA A 205 6.79 2.62 5.78
CA ALA A 205 7.33 1.30 6.12
C ALA A 205 6.81 0.78 7.47
N TYR A 206 6.69 1.65 8.47
CA TYR A 206 6.28 1.27 9.83
C TYR A 206 4.83 1.62 10.18
N ALA A 207 4.11 2.27 9.25
CA ALA A 207 2.70 2.62 9.39
C ALA A 207 1.97 2.39 8.07
N PRO A 208 1.81 1.13 7.63
CA PRO A 208 1.31 0.77 6.31
C PRO A 208 -0.14 1.21 6.05
N GLU A 209 -0.84 1.66 7.07
CA GLU A 209 -2.12 2.34 6.92
C GLU A 209 -2.02 3.66 6.16
N PHE A 210 -0.85 4.34 6.18
CA PHE A 210 -0.56 5.51 5.34
C PHE A 210 0.01 5.02 4.01
N ARG A 211 -0.86 4.89 3.05
CA ARG A 211 -0.52 4.38 1.72
C ARG A 211 -1.33 5.08 0.64
N ALA A 212 -0.78 5.09 -0.56
CA ALA A 212 -1.47 5.57 -1.75
C ALA A 212 -1.08 4.73 -2.96
N THR A 213 -1.97 4.67 -3.93
CA THR A 213 -1.75 3.97 -5.19
C THR A 213 -2.25 4.84 -6.33
N ALA A 214 -1.45 5.01 -7.37
CA ALA A 214 -1.88 5.50 -8.68
C ALA A 214 -1.89 4.35 -9.68
N GLY A 215 -2.92 4.28 -10.50
CA GLY A 215 -3.12 3.24 -11.51
C GLY A 215 -2.03 3.22 -12.58
N GLY A 216 -2.05 2.19 -13.40
CA GLY A 216 -1.17 2.07 -14.57
C GLY A 216 -1.55 3.05 -15.68
N ILE A 217 -0.59 3.35 -16.54
CA ILE A 217 -0.77 4.24 -17.70
C ILE A 217 -0.43 3.48 -18.95
N SER A 218 -1.28 3.59 -19.97
CA SER A 218 -1.00 3.07 -21.31
C SER A 218 0.06 3.92 -22.00
N VAL A 219 1.03 3.26 -22.62
CA VAL A 219 2.13 3.89 -23.35
C VAL A 219 2.18 3.29 -24.74
N GLU A 220 1.98 4.09 -25.77
CA GLU A 220 2.09 3.67 -27.17
C GLU A 220 3.27 4.36 -27.82
N VAL A 221 4.18 3.56 -28.34
CA VAL A 221 5.40 3.99 -29.01
C VAL A 221 5.30 3.64 -30.49
N GLY A 222 5.28 4.66 -31.32
CA GLY A 222 5.24 4.52 -32.78
C GLY A 222 6.60 4.18 -33.39
N ASN A 223 6.56 3.76 -34.67
CA ASN A 223 7.75 3.59 -35.48
C ASN A 223 8.44 4.93 -35.75
N LYS A 224 9.75 4.87 -35.98
CA LYS A 224 10.58 6.03 -36.39
C LYS A 224 10.02 6.76 -37.59
#